data_bc10b66f8180ed6d9db215aa0fa21ce7
#
_entry.id   bc10b66f8180ed6d9db215aa0fa21ce7
#
_cell.length_a   1.000
_cell.length_b   1.000
_cell.length_c   1.000
_cell.angle_alpha   90.00
_cell.angle_beta   90.00
_cell.angle_gamma   90.00
#
_symmetry.space_group_name_H-M   'P 1'
#
loop_
_entity.id
_entity.type
_entity.pdbx_description
1 polymer ?
#
loop_
_entity_poly.entity_id
_entity_poly.type
_entity_poly.pdbx_seq_one_letter_code
_entity_poly.pdbx_strand_id
1 'polypeptide(L)'
;WVPQMAGSEEVFSSLRRVAGVTYSALTPNLKGFERALESAVSEVAVFTAASESFTRKNTNCSIDESLSRASELMTAARANNVPVRGYVSCVVGCPYEGDIAPAKVAEVASKLLDMGCYEISLGDTIGVGTPASTEAMLSTVLQAVPADKLAVHLHDTYGQALANIYAALQMGVAVVDSSVAGLGGCPYAKGASGNVATEDVVYLLNGLGIAHGVELGKLVQAGQFICDSLGRENGSKVAIALQNKA
;
A
#
# COMPACT_ATOMS: atom_id res chain seq x y z
N TRP A 1 9.12 -1.27 -18.56
CA TRP A 1 8.01 -0.31 -18.66
C TRP A 1 8.17 0.84 -17.67
N VAL A 2 8.79 0.61 -16.51
CA VAL A 2 9.05 1.63 -15.50
C VAL A 2 10.55 1.59 -15.17
N PRO A 3 11.38 2.36 -15.85
CA PRO A 3 12.85 2.34 -15.64
C PRO A 3 13.26 2.58 -14.18
N GLN A 4 12.45 3.33 -13.44
CA GLN A 4 12.69 3.63 -12.02
C GLN A 4 12.58 2.38 -11.11
N MET A 5 11.96 1.30 -11.59
CA MET A 5 11.85 0.01 -10.89
C MET A 5 12.99 -0.96 -11.24
N ALA A 6 13.89 -0.57 -12.15
CA ALA A 6 15.06 -1.37 -12.46
C ALA A 6 15.99 -1.47 -11.24
N GLY A 7 16.68 -2.61 -11.09
CA GLY A 7 17.61 -2.82 -9.97
C GLY A 7 16.96 -3.34 -8.68
N SER A 8 15.66 -3.62 -8.66
CA SER A 8 14.98 -4.14 -7.46
C SER A 8 15.63 -5.42 -6.92
N GLU A 9 16.12 -6.30 -7.77
CA GLU A 9 16.83 -7.54 -7.39
C GLU A 9 18.16 -7.24 -6.68
N GLU A 10 18.90 -6.27 -7.18
CA GLU A 10 20.16 -5.83 -6.57
C GLU A 10 19.91 -5.23 -5.19
N VAL A 11 18.87 -4.40 -5.04
CA VAL A 11 18.44 -3.88 -3.75
C VAL A 11 18.10 -5.02 -2.81
N PHE A 12 17.25 -5.97 -3.21
CA PHE A 12 16.84 -7.10 -2.36
C PHE A 12 18.02 -7.99 -1.94
N SER A 13 18.96 -8.24 -2.84
CA SER A 13 20.15 -9.05 -2.60
C SER A 13 21.12 -8.38 -1.63
N SER A 14 21.17 -7.05 -1.61
CA SER A 14 22.06 -6.25 -0.76
C SER A 14 21.48 -5.93 0.63
N LEU A 15 20.18 -6.18 0.85
CA LEU A 15 19.53 -5.87 2.12
C LEU A 15 20.13 -6.67 3.29
N ARG A 16 20.48 -5.98 4.35
CA ARG A 16 20.77 -6.59 5.64
C ARG A 16 19.46 -6.92 6.34
N ARG A 17 19.04 -8.17 6.24
CA ARG A 17 17.77 -8.63 6.79
C ARG A 17 17.80 -8.70 8.31
N VAL A 18 16.72 -8.25 8.93
CA VAL A 18 16.53 -8.25 10.38
C VAL A 18 15.42 -9.26 10.72
N ALA A 19 15.65 -10.06 11.76
CA ALA A 19 14.65 -11.02 12.23
C ALA A 19 13.38 -10.30 12.69
N GLY A 20 12.22 -10.85 12.35
CA GLY A 20 10.90 -10.24 12.66
C GLY A 20 10.46 -9.16 11.68
N VAL A 21 11.25 -8.86 10.64
CA VAL A 21 10.87 -7.96 9.55
C VAL A 21 10.55 -8.77 8.30
N THR A 22 9.39 -8.53 7.73
CA THR A 22 8.97 -9.11 6.44
C THR A 22 9.45 -8.22 5.30
N TYR A 23 10.10 -8.81 4.31
CA TYR A 23 10.61 -8.13 3.13
C TYR A 23 9.76 -8.52 1.93
N SER A 24 8.87 -7.63 1.53
CA SER A 24 7.86 -7.84 0.50
C SER A 24 8.28 -7.26 -0.85
N ALA A 25 7.92 -7.93 -1.95
CA ALA A 25 8.10 -7.43 -3.31
C ALA A 25 6.80 -7.41 -4.08
N LEU A 26 6.52 -6.29 -4.77
CA LEU A 26 5.40 -6.19 -5.70
C LEU A 26 5.72 -6.95 -6.98
N THR A 27 4.85 -7.90 -7.36
CA THR A 27 5.04 -8.77 -8.50
C THR A 27 3.81 -8.73 -9.43
N PRO A 28 3.94 -8.16 -10.64
CA PRO A 28 2.80 -7.96 -11.53
C PRO A 28 2.34 -9.23 -12.26
N ASN A 29 3.17 -10.27 -12.27
CA ASN A 29 2.94 -11.52 -13.01
C ASN A 29 3.90 -12.63 -12.56
N LEU A 30 3.73 -13.83 -13.12
CA LEU A 30 4.54 -15.00 -12.79
C LEU A 30 6.05 -14.77 -13.00
N LYS A 31 6.46 -14.11 -14.07
CA LYS A 31 7.88 -13.78 -14.31
C LYS A 31 8.46 -12.86 -13.23
N GLY A 32 7.67 -11.90 -12.76
CA GLY A 32 8.06 -11.05 -11.62
C GLY A 32 8.19 -11.86 -10.33
N PHE A 33 7.29 -12.83 -10.12
CA PHE A 33 7.35 -13.74 -8.99
C PHE A 33 8.62 -14.61 -9.00
N GLU A 34 8.99 -15.20 -10.14
CA GLU A 34 10.20 -16.02 -10.27
C GLU A 34 11.47 -15.22 -9.89
N ARG A 35 11.59 -14.00 -10.39
CA ARG A 35 12.69 -13.09 -10.04
C ARG A 35 12.69 -12.71 -8.54
N ALA A 36 11.52 -12.48 -7.97
CA ALA A 36 11.38 -12.20 -6.54
C ALA A 36 11.81 -13.41 -5.70
N LEU A 37 11.46 -14.62 -6.12
CA LEU A 37 11.86 -15.86 -5.46
C LEU A 37 13.39 -16.04 -5.47
N GLU A 38 14.06 -15.78 -6.60
CA GLU A 38 15.53 -15.79 -6.71
C GLU A 38 16.20 -14.78 -5.77
N SER A 39 15.52 -13.65 -5.51
CA SER A 39 15.98 -12.61 -4.57
C SER A 39 15.65 -12.93 -3.11
N ALA A 40 15.12 -14.12 -2.82
CA ALA A 40 14.76 -14.61 -1.49
C ALA A 40 13.81 -13.66 -0.73
N VAL A 41 12.75 -13.19 -1.37
CA VAL A 41 11.69 -12.40 -0.72
C VAL A 41 11.03 -13.18 0.42
N SER A 42 10.51 -12.48 1.42
CA SER A 42 9.73 -13.10 2.50
C SER A 42 8.28 -13.33 2.08
N GLU A 43 7.76 -12.45 1.24
CA GLU A 43 6.42 -12.50 0.66
C GLU A 43 6.38 -11.73 -0.65
N VAL A 44 5.33 -11.92 -1.42
CA VAL A 44 5.06 -11.12 -2.61
C VAL A 44 3.70 -10.45 -2.53
N ALA A 45 3.55 -9.39 -3.32
CA ALA A 45 2.28 -8.69 -3.44
C ALA A 45 1.78 -8.72 -4.88
N VAL A 46 0.49 -8.98 -5.04
CA VAL A 46 -0.25 -8.82 -6.30
C VAL A 46 -1.16 -7.60 -6.20
N PHE A 47 -1.50 -7.00 -7.32
CA PHE A 47 -2.34 -5.81 -7.33
C PHE A 47 -3.31 -5.80 -8.51
N THR A 48 -4.46 -5.20 -8.26
CA THR A 48 -5.50 -4.88 -9.23
C THR A 48 -6.14 -3.55 -8.84
N ALA A 49 -7.27 -3.20 -9.43
CA ALA A 49 -8.03 -2.01 -9.05
C ALA A 49 -9.54 -2.29 -9.05
N ALA A 50 -10.29 -1.44 -8.39
CA ALA A 50 -11.76 -1.42 -8.49
C ALA A 50 -12.28 -0.62 -9.71
N SER A 51 -11.38 -0.20 -10.62
CA SER A 51 -11.66 0.55 -11.83
C SER A 51 -11.08 -0.15 -13.05
N GLU A 52 -11.93 -0.39 -14.06
CA GLU A 52 -11.51 -0.98 -15.35
C GLU A 52 -10.55 -0.07 -16.11
N SER A 53 -10.87 1.22 -16.18
CA SER A 53 -10.05 2.20 -16.89
C SER A 53 -8.66 2.34 -16.27
N PHE A 54 -8.58 2.30 -14.92
CA PHE A 54 -7.31 2.36 -14.22
C PHE A 54 -6.49 1.09 -14.47
N THR A 55 -7.09 -0.09 -14.36
CA THR A 55 -6.41 -1.36 -14.60
C THR A 55 -5.87 -1.43 -16.03
N ARG A 56 -6.67 -1.03 -17.02
CA ARG A 56 -6.24 -0.96 -18.42
C ARG A 56 -5.05 -0.02 -18.64
N LYS A 57 -5.05 1.14 -18.00
CA LYS A 57 -3.96 2.12 -18.14
C LYS A 57 -2.71 1.74 -17.35
N ASN A 58 -2.87 1.12 -16.20
CA ASN A 58 -1.77 0.77 -15.29
C ASN A 58 -1.07 -0.54 -15.70
N THR A 59 -1.85 -1.58 -16.03
CA THR A 59 -1.35 -2.94 -16.30
C THR A 59 -1.69 -3.49 -17.65
N ASN A 60 -2.33 -2.68 -18.52
CA ASN A 60 -2.75 -3.03 -19.88
C ASN A 60 -3.61 -4.31 -19.91
N CYS A 61 -4.53 -4.44 -18.97
CA CYS A 61 -5.49 -5.55 -18.91
C CYS A 61 -6.80 -5.13 -18.23
N SER A 62 -7.84 -5.95 -18.31
CA SER A 62 -9.07 -5.79 -17.54
C SER A 62 -8.87 -6.20 -16.08
N ILE A 63 -9.86 -5.91 -15.21
CA ILE A 63 -9.87 -6.42 -13.83
C ILE A 63 -9.84 -7.96 -13.84
N ASP A 64 -10.68 -8.60 -14.65
CA ASP A 64 -10.75 -10.07 -14.72
C ASP A 64 -9.43 -10.67 -15.23
N GLU A 65 -8.79 -10.08 -16.22
CA GLU A 65 -7.46 -10.50 -16.68
C GLU A 65 -6.38 -10.31 -15.61
N SER A 66 -6.44 -9.24 -14.82
CA SER A 66 -5.52 -9.01 -13.70
C SER A 66 -5.71 -10.06 -12.60
N LEU A 67 -6.95 -10.42 -12.30
CA LEU A 67 -7.29 -11.49 -11.35
C LEU A 67 -6.84 -12.87 -11.87
N SER A 68 -6.96 -13.13 -13.17
CA SER A 68 -6.45 -14.36 -13.79
C SER A 68 -4.92 -14.47 -13.63
N ARG A 69 -4.17 -13.39 -13.91
CA ARG A 69 -2.72 -13.34 -13.70
C ARG A 69 -2.36 -13.54 -12.21
N ALA A 70 -3.13 -12.97 -11.30
CA ALA A 70 -2.95 -13.19 -9.87
C ALA A 70 -3.16 -14.66 -9.50
N SER A 71 -4.18 -15.33 -10.06
CA SER A 71 -4.45 -16.76 -9.82
C SER A 71 -3.30 -17.68 -10.27
N GLU A 72 -2.69 -17.38 -11.42
CA GLU A 72 -1.50 -18.10 -11.89
C GLU A 72 -0.32 -17.95 -10.92
N LEU A 73 -0.06 -16.70 -10.48
CA LEU A 73 0.97 -16.41 -9.49
C LEU A 73 0.68 -17.10 -8.15
N MET A 74 -0.58 -17.10 -7.68
CA MET A 74 -0.98 -17.76 -6.43
C MET A 74 -0.66 -19.26 -6.45
N THR A 75 -0.81 -19.93 -7.60
CA THR A 75 -0.47 -21.35 -7.77
C THR A 75 1.04 -21.58 -7.56
N ALA A 76 1.87 -20.74 -8.17
CA ALA A 76 3.32 -20.82 -8.01
C ALA A 76 3.77 -20.44 -6.57
N ALA A 77 3.15 -19.44 -5.97
CA ALA A 77 3.45 -18.99 -4.61
C ALA A 77 3.15 -20.11 -3.58
N ARG A 78 2.01 -20.79 -3.71
CA ARG A 78 1.66 -21.95 -2.87
C ARG A 78 2.67 -23.09 -3.01
N ALA A 79 3.09 -23.41 -4.24
CA ALA A 79 4.09 -24.45 -4.49
C ALA A 79 5.45 -24.14 -3.84
N ASN A 80 5.76 -22.86 -3.62
CA ASN A 80 7.00 -22.38 -2.99
C ASN A 80 6.83 -21.93 -1.54
N ASN A 81 5.64 -22.09 -0.94
CA ASN A 81 5.31 -21.63 0.42
C ASN A 81 5.57 -20.13 0.64
N VAL A 82 5.35 -19.30 -0.39
CA VAL A 82 5.50 -17.84 -0.32
C VAL A 82 4.12 -17.22 -0.05
N PRO A 83 3.93 -16.46 1.04
CA PRO A 83 2.69 -15.73 1.30
C PRO A 83 2.45 -14.66 0.22
N VAL A 84 1.19 -14.41 -0.09
CA VAL A 84 0.80 -13.38 -1.07
C VAL A 84 -0.15 -12.39 -0.43
N ARG A 85 0.19 -11.10 -0.54
CA ARG A 85 -0.65 -9.97 -0.15
C ARG A 85 -1.35 -9.39 -1.39
N GLY A 86 -2.63 -9.03 -1.27
CA GLY A 86 -3.40 -8.44 -2.35
C GLY A 86 -3.54 -6.92 -2.19
N TYR A 87 -3.47 -6.17 -3.29
CA TYR A 87 -3.75 -4.73 -3.32
C TYR A 87 -4.91 -4.42 -4.25
N VAL A 88 -5.86 -3.60 -3.78
CA VAL A 88 -6.96 -3.05 -4.58
C VAL A 88 -6.79 -1.54 -4.67
N SER A 89 -6.46 -1.03 -5.84
CA SER A 89 -6.33 0.41 -6.11
C SER A 89 -7.71 1.05 -6.41
N CYS A 90 -7.79 2.37 -6.28
CA CYS A 90 -8.97 3.17 -6.58
C CYS A 90 -10.21 2.79 -5.75
N VAL A 91 -10.04 2.60 -4.43
CA VAL A 91 -11.15 2.13 -3.58
C VAL A 91 -12.18 3.21 -3.23
N VAL A 92 -11.84 4.49 -3.42
CA VAL A 92 -12.77 5.62 -3.19
C VAL A 92 -13.01 6.38 -4.49
N GLY A 93 -11.94 6.64 -5.25
CA GLY A 93 -12.02 7.39 -6.49
C GLY A 93 -10.97 6.96 -7.49
N CYS A 94 -11.29 7.13 -8.77
CA CYS A 94 -10.44 6.84 -9.91
C CYS A 94 -10.18 8.11 -10.73
N PRO A 95 -8.93 8.36 -11.19
CA PRO A 95 -8.61 9.55 -11.97
C PRO A 95 -9.27 9.56 -13.37
N TYR A 96 -9.88 8.45 -13.77
CA TYR A 96 -10.50 8.27 -15.09
C TYR A 96 -12.00 8.03 -15.05
N GLU A 97 -12.52 7.40 -14.00
CA GLU A 97 -13.93 7.02 -13.84
C GLU A 97 -14.67 7.87 -12.79
N GLY A 98 -13.93 8.69 -12.00
CA GLY A 98 -14.51 9.42 -10.88
C GLY A 98 -14.79 8.51 -9.68
N ASP A 99 -15.97 8.62 -9.09
CA ASP A 99 -16.36 7.87 -7.89
C ASP A 99 -16.44 6.36 -8.17
N ILE A 100 -15.94 5.58 -7.22
CA ILE A 100 -15.97 4.11 -7.28
C ILE A 100 -16.99 3.57 -6.29
N ALA A 101 -17.87 2.70 -6.76
CA ALA A 101 -18.89 2.08 -5.92
C ALA A 101 -18.25 1.14 -4.88
N PRO A 102 -18.53 1.27 -3.57
CA PRO A 102 -18.01 0.38 -2.53
C PRO A 102 -18.25 -1.11 -2.78
N ALA A 103 -19.39 -1.45 -3.41
CA ALA A 103 -19.71 -2.84 -3.77
C ALA A 103 -18.69 -3.43 -4.77
N LYS A 104 -18.13 -2.63 -5.69
CA LYS A 104 -17.08 -3.09 -6.61
C LYS A 104 -15.77 -3.35 -5.88
N VAL A 105 -15.44 -2.53 -4.90
CA VAL A 105 -14.27 -2.74 -4.04
C VAL A 105 -14.41 -4.04 -3.26
N ALA A 106 -15.58 -4.27 -2.64
CA ALA A 106 -15.88 -5.49 -1.89
C ALA A 106 -15.78 -6.75 -2.78
N GLU A 107 -16.33 -6.69 -4.00
CA GLU A 107 -16.24 -7.78 -4.98
C GLU A 107 -14.78 -8.15 -5.28
N VAL A 108 -13.97 -7.16 -5.62
CA VAL A 108 -12.56 -7.39 -6.00
C VAL A 108 -11.73 -7.86 -4.80
N ALA A 109 -11.93 -7.26 -3.62
CA ALA A 109 -11.25 -7.65 -2.39
C ALA A 109 -11.58 -9.10 -1.99
N SER A 110 -12.87 -9.49 -2.05
CA SER A 110 -13.30 -10.86 -1.78
C SER A 110 -12.64 -11.86 -2.75
N LYS A 111 -12.63 -11.57 -4.05
CA LYS A 111 -11.97 -12.44 -5.05
C LYS A 111 -10.49 -12.68 -4.75
N LEU A 112 -9.74 -11.65 -4.34
CA LEU A 112 -8.34 -11.80 -3.96
C LEU A 112 -8.18 -12.63 -2.68
N LEU A 113 -9.03 -12.43 -1.68
CA LEU A 113 -9.04 -13.23 -0.46
C LEU A 113 -9.34 -14.70 -0.75
N ASP A 114 -10.38 -14.98 -1.56
CA ASP A 114 -10.79 -16.34 -1.96
C ASP A 114 -9.70 -17.06 -2.77
N MET A 115 -8.89 -16.32 -3.53
CA MET A 115 -7.69 -16.86 -4.20
C MET A 115 -6.60 -17.25 -3.21
N GLY A 116 -6.66 -16.79 -1.96
CA GLY A 116 -5.72 -17.11 -0.88
C GLY A 116 -4.70 -16.02 -0.57
N CYS A 117 -4.92 -14.77 -0.96
CA CYS A 117 -4.18 -13.66 -0.37
C CYS A 117 -4.46 -13.64 1.14
N TYR A 118 -3.42 -13.51 1.95
CA TYR A 118 -3.57 -13.55 3.40
C TYR A 118 -4.14 -12.26 3.98
N GLU A 119 -3.98 -11.14 3.26
CA GLU A 119 -4.42 -9.79 3.60
C GLU A 119 -4.69 -8.98 2.34
N ILE A 120 -5.66 -8.07 2.38
CA ILE A 120 -6.04 -7.19 1.27
C ILE A 120 -5.84 -5.74 1.68
N SER A 121 -4.94 -5.03 0.99
CA SER A 121 -4.70 -3.60 1.18
C SER A 121 -5.60 -2.77 0.25
N LEU A 122 -6.35 -1.85 0.83
CA LEU A 122 -7.33 -0.99 0.16
C LEU A 122 -6.70 0.38 -0.10
N GLY A 123 -6.47 0.68 -1.40
CA GLY A 123 -5.72 1.85 -1.83
C GLY A 123 -6.60 3.03 -2.29
N ASP A 124 -6.58 4.15 -1.56
CA ASP A 124 -7.04 5.46 -2.06
C ASP A 124 -5.94 6.08 -2.94
N THR A 125 -5.90 5.63 -4.18
CA THR A 125 -4.81 5.86 -5.14
C THR A 125 -4.53 7.34 -5.44
N ILE A 126 -5.56 8.17 -5.42
CA ILE A 126 -5.45 9.61 -5.71
C ILE A 126 -5.67 10.49 -4.48
N GLY A 127 -5.90 9.89 -3.32
CA GLY A 127 -6.01 10.57 -2.03
C GLY A 127 -7.24 11.47 -1.90
N VAL A 128 -8.34 11.14 -2.61
CA VAL A 128 -9.61 11.92 -2.59
C VAL A 128 -10.54 11.51 -1.46
N GLY A 129 -10.21 10.43 -0.75
CA GLY A 129 -11.02 9.93 0.36
C GLY A 129 -11.11 10.92 1.50
N THR A 130 -12.29 10.95 2.11
CA THR A 130 -12.56 11.63 3.37
C THR A 130 -12.97 10.58 4.40
N PRO A 131 -12.99 10.87 5.71
CA PRO A 131 -13.46 9.91 6.71
C PRO A 131 -14.82 9.30 6.36
N ALA A 132 -15.78 10.11 5.92
CA ALA A 132 -17.10 9.63 5.56
C ALA A 132 -17.11 8.66 4.36
N SER A 133 -16.34 8.96 3.30
CA SER A 133 -16.24 8.06 2.14
C SER A 133 -15.42 6.79 2.46
N THR A 134 -14.41 6.91 3.30
CA THR A 134 -13.62 5.77 3.80
C THR A 134 -14.48 4.83 4.66
N GLU A 135 -15.27 5.38 5.58
CA GLU A 135 -16.21 4.61 6.40
C GLU A 135 -17.29 3.92 5.55
N ALA A 136 -17.86 4.62 4.56
CA ALA A 136 -18.86 4.06 3.65
C ALA A 136 -18.26 2.88 2.83
N MET A 137 -17.05 3.03 2.32
CA MET A 137 -16.33 1.99 1.60
C MET A 137 -16.05 0.80 2.50
N LEU A 138 -15.45 1.04 3.68
CA LEU A 138 -15.11 -0.02 4.63
C LEU A 138 -16.37 -0.74 5.16
N SER A 139 -17.46 -0.03 5.44
CA SER A 139 -18.73 -0.63 5.88
C SER A 139 -19.26 -1.67 4.89
N THR A 140 -19.03 -1.45 3.60
CA THR A 140 -19.44 -2.41 2.54
C THR A 140 -18.43 -3.56 2.44
N VAL A 141 -17.15 -3.27 2.44
CA VAL A 141 -16.08 -4.29 2.33
C VAL A 141 -16.11 -5.26 3.51
N LEU A 142 -16.31 -4.76 4.73
CA LEU A 142 -16.37 -5.57 5.95
C LEU A 142 -17.53 -6.58 5.98
N GLN A 143 -18.52 -6.45 5.11
CA GLN A 143 -19.56 -7.48 4.95
C GLN A 143 -19.05 -8.74 4.24
N ALA A 144 -17.97 -8.63 3.47
CA ALA A 144 -17.39 -9.73 2.69
C ALA A 144 -15.98 -10.13 3.16
N VAL A 145 -15.21 -9.22 3.72
CA VAL A 145 -13.82 -9.43 4.14
C VAL A 145 -13.66 -9.02 5.61
N PRO A 146 -13.23 -9.92 6.50
CA PRO A 146 -13.00 -9.59 7.91
C PRO A 146 -11.93 -8.50 8.12
N ALA A 147 -12.08 -7.68 9.16
CA ALA A 147 -11.17 -6.56 9.44
C ALA A 147 -9.70 -7.00 9.62
N ASP A 148 -9.48 -8.16 10.22
CA ASP A 148 -8.14 -8.76 10.43
C ASP A 148 -7.46 -9.25 9.13
N LYS A 149 -8.18 -9.19 8.02
CA LYS A 149 -7.72 -9.47 6.65
C LYS A 149 -7.58 -8.22 5.80
N LEU A 150 -7.79 -7.05 6.39
CA LEU A 150 -7.74 -5.77 5.69
C LEU A 150 -6.57 -4.91 6.16
N ALA A 151 -6.00 -4.18 5.21
CA ALA A 151 -5.10 -3.07 5.43
C ALA A 151 -5.61 -1.85 4.66
N VAL A 152 -5.15 -0.66 5.03
CA VAL A 152 -5.41 0.58 4.29
C VAL A 152 -4.12 1.19 3.77
N HIS A 153 -4.16 1.66 2.52
CA HIS A 153 -3.09 2.33 1.80
C HIS A 153 -3.60 3.67 1.31
N LEU A 154 -3.33 4.72 2.07
CA LEU A 154 -3.98 6.01 1.86
C LEU A 154 -2.99 7.08 1.42
N HIS A 155 -3.31 7.75 0.31
CA HIS A 155 -2.54 8.89 -0.16
C HIS A 155 -3.00 10.17 0.54
N ASP A 156 -2.05 11.08 0.77
CA ASP A 156 -2.27 12.34 1.50
C ASP A 156 -2.40 13.56 0.58
N THR A 157 -2.84 13.34 -0.65
CA THR A 157 -2.96 14.37 -1.69
C THR A 157 -3.76 15.58 -1.23
N TYR A 158 -4.86 15.34 -0.53
CA TYR A 158 -5.72 16.40 0.04
C TYR A 158 -5.58 16.53 1.56
N GLY A 159 -4.52 15.98 2.15
CA GLY A 159 -4.26 16.08 3.59
C GLY A 159 -5.26 15.32 4.47
N GLN A 160 -5.91 14.27 3.94
CA GLN A 160 -6.95 13.54 4.65
C GLN A 160 -6.50 12.16 5.13
N ALA A 161 -5.30 11.70 4.74
CA ALA A 161 -4.87 10.32 5.01
C ALA A 161 -4.91 9.96 6.52
N LEU A 162 -4.41 10.83 7.41
CA LEU A 162 -4.42 10.55 8.84
C LEU A 162 -5.85 10.48 9.42
N ALA A 163 -6.76 11.32 8.96
CA ALA A 163 -8.16 11.28 9.38
C ALA A 163 -8.84 9.99 8.89
N ASN A 164 -8.54 9.57 7.66
CA ASN A 164 -9.05 8.34 7.08
C ASN A 164 -8.46 7.09 7.77
N ILE A 165 -7.18 7.11 8.16
CA ILE A 165 -6.53 6.07 8.97
C ILE A 165 -7.23 5.97 10.32
N TYR A 166 -7.50 7.09 10.98
CA TYR A 166 -8.21 7.10 12.25
C TYR A 166 -9.61 6.46 12.11
N ALA A 167 -10.36 6.82 11.06
CA ALA A 167 -11.65 6.21 10.77
C ALA A 167 -11.53 4.68 10.55
N ALA A 168 -10.52 4.23 9.79
CA ALA A 168 -10.27 2.80 9.56
C ALA A 168 -9.93 2.04 10.87
N LEU A 169 -9.12 2.64 11.74
CA LEU A 169 -8.82 2.09 13.07
C LEU A 169 -10.08 1.92 13.93
N GLN A 170 -11.01 2.90 13.90
CA GLN A 170 -12.30 2.80 14.62
C GLN A 170 -13.19 1.66 14.08
N MET A 171 -12.99 1.26 12.83
CA MET A 171 -13.71 0.14 12.20
C MET A 171 -12.98 -1.21 12.34
N GLY A 172 -11.87 -1.25 13.08
CA GLY A 172 -11.13 -2.47 13.41
C GLY A 172 -10.03 -2.85 12.42
N VAL A 173 -9.76 -2.04 11.39
CA VAL A 173 -8.63 -2.27 10.47
C VAL A 173 -7.35 -1.77 11.16
N ALA A 174 -6.40 -2.68 11.42
CA ALA A 174 -5.21 -2.40 12.23
C ALA A 174 -3.90 -2.34 11.44
N VAL A 175 -3.94 -2.60 10.13
CA VAL A 175 -2.76 -2.56 9.26
C VAL A 175 -2.81 -1.33 8.36
N VAL A 176 -1.74 -0.55 8.36
CA VAL A 176 -1.63 0.70 7.60
C VAL A 176 -0.35 0.68 6.77
N ASP A 177 -0.49 0.88 5.47
CA ASP A 177 0.65 1.12 4.58
C ASP A 177 1.01 2.60 4.61
N SER A 178 2.28 2.89 4.70
CA SER A 178 2.82 4.26 4.71
C SER A 178 4.23 4.28 4.14
N SER A 179 4.77 5.45 3.89
CA SER A 179 6.12 5.58 3.35
C SER A 179 6.96 6.53 4.18
N VAL A 180 8.21 6.17 4.41
CA VAL A 180 9.20 7.04 5.08
C VAL A 180 9.28 8.37 4.36
N ALA A 181 9.21 9.46 5.11
CA ALA A 181 9.23 10.84 4.58
C ALA A 181 8.13 11.14 3.53
N GLY A 182 7.07 10.35 3.47
CA GLY A 182 6.03 10.48 2.45
C GLY A 182 6.55 10.23 1.03
N LEU A 183 7.57 9.38 0.88
CA LEU A 183 8.16 9.05 -0.41
C LEU A 183 7.19 8.29 -1.31
N GLY A 184 7.35 8.48 -2.63
CA GLY A 184 6.52 7.84 -3.63
C GLY A 184 5.34 8.70 -4.06
N GLY A 185 4.68 8.27 -5.11
CA GLY A 185 3.51 8.92 -5.70
C GLY A 185 2.90 8.01 -6.74
N CYS A 186 1.75 8.40 -7.27
CA CYS A 186 1.14 7.68 -8.37
C CYS A 186 1.45 8.39 -9.71
N PRO A 187 2.23 7.80 -10.62
CA PRO A 187 2.54 8.43 -11.90
C PRO A 187 1.32 8.63 -12.80
N TYR A 188 0.23 7.91 -12.50
CA TYR A 188 -1.04 7.99 -13.23
C TYR A 188 -2.04 8.98 -12.61
N ALA A 189 -1.73 9.54 -11.44
CA ALA A 189 -2.55 10.54 -10.77
C ALA A 189 -1.80 11.88 -10.73
N LYS A 190 -2.03 12.73 -11.75
CA LYS A 190 -1.42 14.06 -11.83
C LYS A 190 -1.80 14.87 -10.59
N GLY A 191 -0.81 15.40 -9.86
CA GLY A 191 -1.02 16.19 -8.64
C GLY A 191 -1.15 15.38 -7.35
N ALA A 192 -1.11 14.05 -7.39
CA ALA A 192 -1.04 13.24 -6.19
C ALA A 192 0.31 13.47 -5.47
N SER A 193 0.25 13.95 -4.23
CA SER A 193 1.45 14.26 -3.42
C SER A 193 2.17 13.00 -2.93
N GLY A 194 1.55 11.83 -3.05
CA GLY A 194 2.12 10.55 -2.64
C GLY A 194 1.55 9.99 -1.35
N ASN A 195 2.24 8.98 -0.85
CA ASN A 195 1.84 8.26 0.34
C ASN A 195 1.81 9.14 1.58
N VAL A 196 0.98 8.79 2.56
CA VAL A 196 1.11 9.33 3.91
C VAL A 196 2.49 9.00 4.49
N ALA A 197 3.10 9.96 5.18
CA ALA A 197 4.40 9.75 5.81
C ALA A 197 4.29 8.82 7.01
N THR A 198 5.19 7.84 7.09
CA THR A 198 5.21 6.87 8.21
C THR A 198 5.42 7.57 9.55
N GLU A 199 6.22 8.61 9.61
CA GLU A 199 6.48 9.43 10.81
C GLU A 199 5.19 10.07 11.34
N ASP A 200 4.33 10.55 10.44
CA ASP A 200 3.06 11.18 10.79
C ASP A 200 2.06 10.12 11.31
N VAL A 201 2.04 8.93 10.69
CA VAL A 201 1.24 7.77 11.16
C VAL A 201 1.71 7.32 12.53
N VAL A 202 3.01 7.14 12.73
CA VAL A 202 3.59 6.72 14.03
C VAL A 202 3.29 7.73 15.13
N TYR A 203 3.33 9.02 14.82
CA TYR A 203 2.96 10.07 15.77
C TYR A 203 1.47 9.99 16.19
N LEU A 204 0.59 9.75 15.20
CA LEU A 204 -0.84 9.52 15.46
C LEU A 204 -1.03 8.29 16.36
N LEU A 205 -0.41 7.15 16.06
CA LEU A 205 -0.53 5.92 16.83
C LEU A 205 -0.01 6.07 18.26
N ASN A 206 1.11 6.78 18.45
CA ASN A 206 1.63 7.13 19.78
C ASN A 206 0.62 7.95 20.58
N GLY A 207 -0.01 8.95 19.96
CA GLY A 207 -1.04 9.78 20.58
C GLY A 207 -2.30 9.00 20.98
N LEU A 208 -2.61 7.93 20.26
CA LEU A 208 -3.71 7.01 20.54
C LEU A 208 -3.35 5.91 21.55
N GLY A 209 -2.08 5.80 21.96
CA GLY A 209 -1.60 4.72 22.84
C GLY A 209 -1.55 3.34 22.17
N ILE A 210 -1.48 3.30 20.85
CA ILE A 210 -1.42 2.06 20.06
C ILE A 210 0.03 1.62 19.90
N ALA A 211 0.35 0.40 20.31
CA ALA A 211 1.66 -0.20 20.16
C ALA A 211 1.88 -0.59 18.68
N HIS A 212 3.01 -0.20 18.11
CA HIS A 212 3.34 -0.43 16.68
C HIS A 212 4.79 -0.90 16.46
N GLY A 213 5.64 -0.90 17.47
CA GLY A 213 7.01 -1.42 17.42
C GLY A 213 8.03 -0.55 16.66
N VAL A 214 7.65 0.66 16.19
CA VAL A 214 8.53 1.57 15.44
C VAL A 214 9.06 2.67 16.35
N GLU A 215 10.37 2.90 16.34
CA GLU A 215 11.02 3.99 17.07
C GLU A 215 11.02 5.27 16.24
N LEU A 216 10.18 6.25 16.60
CA LEU A 216 10.00 7.50 15.84
C LEU A 216 11.31 8.23 15.57
N GLY A 217 12.23 8.30 16.54
CA GLY A 217 13.52 8.97 16.37
C GLY A 217 14.38 8.34 15.29
N LYS A 218 14.46 7.01 15.23
CA LYS A 218 15.17 6.28 14.17
C LYS A 218 14.50 6.42 12.82
N LEU A 219 13.18 6.43 12.80
CA LEU A 219 12.40 6.63 11.58
C LEU A 219 12.67 8.01 10.98
N VAL A 220 12.66 9.09 11.79
CA VAL A 220 12.99 10.45 11.35
C VAL A 220 14.41 10.52 10.78
N GLN A 221 15.39 9.84 11.40
CA GLN A 221 16.76 9.76 10.87
C GLN A 221 16.82 9.05 9.52
N ALA A 222 16.06 7.96 9.34
CA ALA A 222 15.98 7.25 8.07
C ALA A 222 15.33 8.13 6.98
N GLY A 223 14.28 8.88 7.34
CA GLY A 223 13.62 9.85 6.45
C GLY A 223 14.56 10.97 6.02
N GLN A 224 15.36 11.51 6.94
CA GLN A 224 16.36 12.54 6.62
C GLN A 224 17.44 11.98 5.69
N PHE A 225 17.99 10.82 6.01
CA PHE A 225 19.02 10.16 5.20
C PHE A 225 18.58 9.99 3.73
N ILE A 226 17.37 9.47 3.50
CA ILE A 226 16.90 9.25 2.13
C ILE A 226 16.58 10.57 1.42
N CYS A 227 16.03 11.57 2.12
CA CYS A 227 15.75 12.88 1.54
C CYS A 227 17.04 13.59 1.12
N ASP A 228 18.09 13.55 1.94
CA ASP A 228 19.41 14.10 1.61
C ASP A 228 20.01 13.40 0.39
N SER A 229 19.90 12.05 0.34
CA SER A 229 20.41 11.26 -0.79
C SER A 229 19.70 11.55 -2.11
N LEU A 230 18.41 11.90 -2.04
CA LEU A 230 17.57 12.23 -3.21
C LEU A 230 17.56 13.72 -3.54
N GLY A 231 18.13 14.58 -2.71
CA GLY A 231 18.10 16.04 -2.87
C GLY A 231 16.68 16.62 -2.81
N ARG A 232 15.81 16.09 -1.93
CA ARG A 232 14.42 16.53 -1.79
C ARG A 232 14.08 16.88 -0.34
N GLU A 233 13.06 17.71 -0.15
CA GLU A 233 12.51 17.99 1.19
C GLU A 233 11.76 16.79 1.75
N ASN A 234 11.79 16.67 3.09
CA ASN A 234 11.00 15.67 3.81
C ASN A 234 9.51 16.01 3.74
N GLY A 235 8.67 15.05 3.36
CA GLY A 235 7.21 15.23 3.27
C GLY A 235 6.49 15.10 4.62
N SER A 236 7.15 14.59 5.67
CA SER A 236 6.55 14.44 6.98
C SER A 236 6.51 15.74 7.77
N LYS A 237 5.33 16.15 8.21
CA LYS A 237 5.18 17.30 9.11
C LYS A 237 5.81 17.05 10.48
N VAL A 238 5.74 15.82 10.97
CA VAL A 238 6.33 15.40 12.26
C VAL A 238 7.85 15.45 12.20
N ALA A 239 8.47 14.91 11.13
CA ALA A 239 9.91 14.96 10.97
C ALA A 239 10.44 16.40 10.94
N ILE A 240 9.80 17.27 10.14
CA ILE A 240 10.14 18.71 10.05
C ILE A 240 10.03 19.38 11.43
N ALA A 241 8.93 19.12 12.16
CA ALA A 241 8.70 19.73 13.48
C ALA A 241 9.72 19.27 14.52
N LEU A 242 10.15 18.01 14.47
CA LEU A 242 11.14 17.44 15.42
C LEU A 242 12.55 17.95 15.14
N GLN A 243 12.93 18.08 13.87
CA GLN A 243 14.24 18.62 13.48
C GLN A 243 14.43 20.09 13.89
N ASN A 244 13.37 20.89 13.86
CA ASN A 244 13.43 22.31 14.27
C ASN A 244 13.43 22.51 15.80
N LYS A 245 13.34 21.45 16.60
CA LYS A 245 13.42 21.49 18.05
C LYS A 245 14.79 21.11 18.62
N ALA A 246 15.68 20.60 17.78
CA ALA A 246 17.04 20.23 18.11
C ALA A 246 18.01 21.38 17.82
#